data_5b27be295dd12904457b6fe008c60cc3
#
_entry.id   5b27be295dd12904457b6fe008c60cc3
#
_cell.length_a   1.000
_cell.length_b   1.000
_cell.length_c   1.000
_cell.angle_alpha   90.00
_cell.angle_beta   90.00
_cell.angle_gamma   90.00
#
_symmetry.space_group_name_H-M   'P 1'
#
loop_
_entity.id
_entity.type
_entity.pdbx_description
1 polymer ?
#
loop_
_entity_poly.entity_id
_entity_poly.type
_entity_poly.pdbx_seq_one_letter_code
_entity_poly.pdbx_strand_id
1 'polypeptide(L)'
;MIPVVIEQTSRGERSYDIYSRLLKDRIIMLTGPVEDNMANSIIAQLLFLDAQDNTKDIYLYVNTPGGSVSAGLAIVDTMNFIKSDVQTIVMGMAASMGTVIASSGTKGKRFMLPNAEYMIHQPMGGTGGGTQQTDMAIAAEHLLKTRNNLEQILADNSGQPIEKVHADAERDNWMSAQETLEYGFIDEIMANN
;
A
#
# COMPACT_ATOMS: atom_id res chain seq x y z
N MET A 1 7.83 -13.97 -17.50
CA MET A 1 6.74 -14.39 -18.45
C MET A 1 5.44 -14.35 -17.65
N ILE A 2 4.40 -13.65 -18.15
CA ILE A 2 3.07 -13.60 -17.48
C ILE A 2 2.28 -14.81 -17.98
N PRO A 3 1.77 -15.69 -17.08
CA PRO A 3 0.98 -16.87 -17.46
C PRO A 3 -0.35 -16.46 -18.12
N VAL A 4 -0.81 -17.27 -19.05
CA VAL A 4 -2.11 -17.14 -19.69
C VAL A 4 -3.01 -18.29 -19.25
N VAL A 5 -4.26 -17.99 -18.91
CA VAL A 5 -5.29 -18.96 -18.53
C VAL A 5 -6.44 -18.94 -19.53
N ILE A 6 -7.04 -20.10 -19.78
CA ILE A 6 -8.18 -20.25 -20.71
C ILE A 6 -9.40 -20.65 -19.90
N GLU A 7 -10.47 -19.90 -20.01
CA GLU A 7 -11.78 -20.21 -19.41
C GLU A 7 -12.77 -20.66 -20.47
N GLN A 8 -13.49 -21.74 -20.19
CA GLN A 8 -14.66 -22.14 -20.96
C GLN A 8 -15.87 -21.32 -20.54
N THR A 9 -16.47 -20.64 -21.48
CA THR A 9 -17.70 -19.87 -21.25
C THR A 9 -18.84 -20.39 -22.14
N SER A 10 -20.08 -20.01 -21.86
CA SER A 10 -21.24 -20.35 -22.72
C SER A 10 -21.10 -19.79 -24.14
N ARG A 11 -20.17 -18.86 -24.40
CA ARG A 11 -19.89 -18.24 -25.70
C ARG A 11 -18.59 -18.74 -26.35
N GLY A 12 -17.94 -19.79 -25.80
CA GLY A 12 -16.69 -20.35 -26.24
C GLY A 12 -15.53 -20.08 -25.28
N GLU A 13 -14.32 -20.38 -25.74
CA GLU A 13 -13.10 -20.17 -24.97
C GLU A 13 -12.71 -18.69 -24.91
N ARG A 14 -12.27 -18.24 -23.73
CA ARG A 14 -11.67 -16.92 -23.54
C ARG A 14 -10.31 -17.06 -22.88
N SER A 15 -9.32 -16.39 -23.45
CA SER A 15 -7.96 -16.31 -22.94
C SER A 15 -7.77 -15.01 -22.15
N TYR A 16 -7.15 -15.12 -20.98
CA TYR A 16 -6.75 -13.99 -20.12
C TYR A 16 -5.30 -14.18 -19.68
N ASP A 17 -4.53 -13.09 -19.53
CA ASP A 17 -3.39 -13.14 -18.64
C ASP A 17 -3.85 -13.30 -17.19
N ILE A 18 -2.96 -13.82 -16.32
CA ILE A 18 -3.35 -14.16 -14.94
C ILE A 18 -3.83 -12.93 -14.14
N TYR A 19 -3.23 -11.75 -14.35
CA TYR A 19 -3.63 -10.54 -13.63
C TYR A 19 -5.01 -10.04 -14.09
N SER A 20 -5.27 -10.04 -15.39
CA SER A 20 -6.59 -9.72 -15.94
C SER A 20 -7.66 -10.69 -15.44
N ARG A 21 -7.30 -11.98 -15.25
CA ARG A 21 -8.21 -12.96 -14.70
C ARG A 21 -8.52 -12.69 -13.23
N LEU A 22 -7.52 -12.41 -12.42
CA LEU A 22 -7.69 -12.05 -11.01
C LEU A 22 -8.51 -10.76 -10.84
N LEU A 23 -8.32 -9.78 -11.72
CA LEU A 23 -9.08 -8.53 -11.71
C LEU A 23 -10.58 -8.75 -11.87
N LYS A 24 -11.03 -9.78 -12.61
CA LYS A 24 -12.45 -10.16 -12.68
C LYS A 24 -13.02 -10.54 -11.31
N ASP A 25 -12.21 -11.09 -10.43
CA ASP A 25 -12.57 -11.42 -9.05
C ASP A 25 -12.25 -10.27 -8.08
N ARG A 26 -12.01 -9.08 -8.62
CA ARG A 26 -11.72 -7.84 -7.88
C ARG A 26 -10.40 -7.89 -7.10
N ILE A 27 -9.46 -8.70 -7.56
CA ILE A 27 -8.14 -8.87 -6.96
C ILE A 27 -7.12 -8.03 -7.73
N ILE A 28 -6.41 -7.16 -7.02
CA ILE A 28 -5.32 -6.31 -7.52
C ILE A 28 -4.02 -6.73 -6.83
N MET A 29 -2.95 -6.86 -7.61
CA MET A 29 -1.62 -7.22 -7.10
C MET A 29 -0.72 -5.98 -7.10
N LEU A 30 -0.39 -5.46 -5.92
CA LEU A 30 0.60 -4.40 -5.71
C LEU A 30 1.91 -5.05 -5.30
N THR A 31 2.81 -5.25 -6.24
CA THR A 31 4.08 -5.97 -6.04
C THR A 31 5.27 -5.21 -6.61
N GLY A 32 6.42 -5.31 -5.93
CA GLY A 32 7.64 -4.59 -6.31
C GLY A 32 7.68 -3.13 -5.85
N PRO A 33 8.65 -2.33 -6.31
CA PRO A 33 8.81 -0.94 -5.88
C PRO A 33 7.61 -0.07 -6.24
N VAL A 34 7.24 0.84 -5.33
CA VAL A 34 6.20 1.85 -5.57
C VAL A 34 6.79 2.94 -6.46
N GLU A 35 6.31 3.01 -7.69
CA GLU A 35 6.72 3.97 -8.71
C GLU A 35 5.50 4.45 -9.52
N ASP A 36 5.65 5.52 -10.32
CA ASP A 36 4.54 6.17 -11.00
C ASP A 36 3.76 5.23 -11.93
N ASN A 37 4.45 4.39 -12.72
CA ASN A 37 3.78 3.46 -13.64
C ASN A 37 2.95 2.41 -12.88
N MET A 38 3.52 1.85 -11.82
CA MET A 38 2.80 0.89 -10.99
C MET A 38 1.60 1.57 -10.31
N ALA A 39 1.79 2.74 -9.72
CA ALA A 39 0.71 3.48 -9.07
C ALA A 39 -0.43 3.82 -10.04
N ASN A 40 -0.13 4.31 -11.24
CA ASN A 40 -1.12 4.59 -12.27
C ASN A 40 -1.92 3.34 -12.67
N SER A 41 -1.26 2.18 -12.76
CA SER A 41 -1.93 0.91 -13.03
C SER A 41 -2.89 0.50 -11.90
N ILE A 42 -2.44 0.58 -10.63
CA ILE A 42 -3.27 0.27 -9.46
C ILE A 42 -4.48 1.22 -9.38
N ILE A 43 -4.27 2.52 -9.54
CA ILE A 43 -5.32 3.54 -9.54
C ILE A 43 -6.37 3.26 -10.62
N ALA A 44 -5.92 2.97 -11.84
CA ALA A 44 -6.84 2.64 -12.94
C ALA A 44 -7.69 1.40 -12.62
N GLN A 45 -7.12 0.38 -12.00
CA GLN A 45 -7.83 -0.83 -11.59
C GLN A 45 -8.84 -0.54 -10.46
N LEU A 46 -8.47 0.26 -9.46
CA LEU A 46 -9.36 0.69 -8.38
C LEU A 46 -10.58 1.43 -8.93
N LEU A 47 -10.35 2.43 -9.77
CA LEU A 47 -11.42 3.22 -10.40
C LEU A 47 -12.33 2.37 -11.31
N PHE A 48 -11.72 1.45 -12.07
CA PHE A 48 -12.48 0.54 -12.94
C PHE A 48 -13.40 -0.38 -12.13
N LEU A 49 -12.90 -0.99 -11.05
CA LEU A 49 -13.69 -1.89 -10.21
C LEU A 49 -14.79 -1.15 -9.44
N ASP A 50 -14.50 0.04 -8.92
CA ASP A 50 -15.50 0.87 -8.25
C ASP A 50 -16.64 1.27 -9.21
N ALA A 51 -16.30 1.66 -10.45
CA ALA A 51 -17.28 1.99 -11.47
C ALA A 51 -18.14 0.79 -11.91
N GLN A 52 -17.61 -0.44 -11.82
CA GLN A 52 -18.38 -1.65 -12.14
C GLN A 52 -19.43 -1.98 -11.06
N ASP A 53 -19.04 -1.98 -9.80
CA ASP A 53 -19.93 -2.29 -8.67
C ASP A 53 -19.28 -1.77 -7.37
N ASN A 54 -19.70 -0.61 -6.91
CA ASN A 54 -19.16 0.02 -5.71
C ASN A 54 -19.77 -0.50 -4.40
N THR A 55 -20.56 -1.55 -4.45
CA THR A 55 -21.11 -2.23 -3.26
C THR A 55 -20.29 -3.44 -2.83
N LYS A 56 -19.29 -3.82 -3.63
CA LYS A 56 -18.42 -4.96 -3.40
C LYS A 56 -17.01 -4.51 -3.05
N ASP A 57 -16.39 -5.28 -2.17
CA ASP A 57 -15.00 -5.05 -1.78
C ASP A 57 -14.02 -5.25 -2.94
N ILE A 58 -12.90 -4.55 -2.86
CA ILE A 58 -11.72 -4.74 -3.71
C ILE A 58 -10.62 -5.35 -2.83
N TYR A 59 -9.92 -6.36 -3.34
CA TYR A 59 -8.85 -7.07 -2.63
C TYR A 59 -7.49 -6.60 -3.16
N LEU A 60 -6.76 -5.83 -2.37
CA LEU A 60 -5.43 -5.33 -2.69
C LEU A 60 -4.36 -6.17 -1.98
N TYR A 61 -3.71 -7.06 -2.70
CA TYR A 61 -2.58 -7.84 -2.20
C TYR A 61 -1.30 -7.02 -2.29
N VAL A 62 -0.61 -6.86 -1.16
CA VAL A 62 0.55 -5.97 -1.01
C VAL A 62 1.82 -6.79 -0.73
N ASN A 63 2.83 -6.64 -1.60
CA ASN A 63 4.17 -7.17 -1.40
C ASN A 63 5.19 -6.18 -2.00
N THR A 64 5.63 -5.21 -1.19
CA THR A 64 6.44 -4.10 -1.68
C THR A 64 7.49 -3.64 -0.66
N PRO A 65 8.69 -3.29 -1.11
CA PRO A 65 9.68 -2.62 -0.27
C PRO A 65 9.39 -1.11 -0.07
N GLY A 66 8.30 -0.60 -0.65
CA GLY A 66 8.02 0.84 -0.71
C GLY A 66 8.60 1.52 -1.95
N GLY A 67 8.80 2.83 -1.88
CA GLY A 67 9.31 3.63 -3.00
C GLY A 67 8.82 5.07 -2.98
N SER A 68 8.38 5.59 -4.12
CA SER A 68 7.94 6.98 -4.29
C SER A 68 6.77 7.33 -3.39
N VAL A 69 6.95 8.36 -2.54
CA VAL A 69 5.91 8.86 -1.63
C VAL A 69 4.71 9.41 -2.41
N SER A 70 4.96 10.22 -3.44
CA SER A 70 3.87 10.82 -4.25
C SER A 70 3.04 9.75 -4.97
N ALA A 71 3.69 8.74 -5.53
CA ALA A 71 3.02 7.61 -6.18
C ALA A 71 2.17 6.80 -5.16
N GLY A 72 2.72 6.54 -3.98
CA GLY A 72 2.00 5.83 -2.93
C GLY A 72 0.82 6.62 -2.36
N LEU A 73 0.99 7.92 -2.12
CA LEU A 73 -0.12 8.77 -1.67
C LEU A 73 -1.24 8.86 -2.70
N ALA A 74 -0.92 8.87 -4.00
CA ALA A 74 -1.94 8.82 -5.04
C ALA A 74 -2.79 7.53 -4.99
N ILE A 75 -2.18 6.39 -4.63
CA ILE A 75 -2.92 5.15 -4.39
C ILE A 75 -3.82 5.30 -3.14
N VAL A 76 -3.26 5.77 -2.02
CA VAL A 76 -3.99 5.97 -0.75
C VAL A 76 -5.17 6.91 -0.94
N ASP A 77 -4.96 8.06 -1.58
CA ASP A 77 -6.04 9.01 -1.85
C ASP A 77 -7.13 8.40 -2.73
N THR A 78 -6.76 7.58 -3.71
CA THR A 78 -7.73 6.88 -4.56
C THR A 78 -8.53 5.84 -3.75
N MET A 79 -7.87 5.06 -2.88
CA MET A 79 -8.55 4.12 -1.99
C MET A 79 -9.58 4.82 -1.10
N ASN A 80 -9.24 6.01 -0.60
CA ASN A 80 -10.13 6.81 0.23
C ASN A 80 -11.24 7.53 -0.56
N PHE A 81 -11.02 7.80 -1.84
CA PHE A 81 -11.96 8.52 -2.72
C PHE A 81 -13.08 7.63 -3.25
N ILE A 82 -12.78 6.37 -3.59
CA ILE A 82 -13.76 5.42 -4.13
C ILE A 82 -14.76 4.98 -3.04
N LYS A 83 -15.88 4.41 -3.45
CA LYS A 83 -16.94 3.94 -2.54
C LYS A 83 -16.78 2.48 -2.13
N SER A 84 -16.13 1.68 -2.96
CA SER A 84 -15.81 0.28 -2.64
C SER A 84 -14.88 0.23 -1.43
N ASP A 85 -15.15 -0.64 -0.47
CA ASP A 85 -14.19 -0.97 0.57
C ASP A 85 -12.96 -1.65 -0.04
N VAL A 86 -11.77 -1.26 0.41
CA VAL A 86 -10.52 -1.87 -0.02
C VAL A 86 -9.97 -2.73 1.11
N GLN A 87 -9.99 -4.06 0.91
CA GLN A 87 -9.30 -5.00 1.79
C GLN A 87 -7.83 -5.04 1.41
N THR A 88 -6.94 -4.78 2.34
CA THR A 88 -5.50 -4.92 2.12
C THR A 88 -5.00 -6.22 2.72
N ILE A 89 -4.22 -6.99 1.96
CA ILE A 89 -3.64 -8.27 2.39
C ILE A 89 -2.13 -8.22 2.18
N VAL A 90 -1.38 -8.11 3.27
CA VAL A 90 0.09 -8.11 3.21
C VAL A 90 0.60 -9.54 3.06
N MET A 91 1.41 -9.78 2.03
CA MET A 91 2.13 -11.03 1.80
C MET A 91 3.61 -10.72 1.52
N GLY A 92 4.52 -11.52 2.05
CA GLY A 92 5.96 -11.25 1.93
C GLY A 92 6.37 -10.03 2.77
N MET A 93 6.18 -8.80 2.27
CA MET A 93 6.47 -7.60 3.05
C MET A 93 5.60 -6.40 2.66
N ALA A 94 5.40 -5.51 3.62
CA ALA A 94 5.00 -4.13 3.38
C ALA A 94 5.99 -3.22 4.11
N ALA A 95 6.87 -2.56 3.37
CA ALA A 95 7.91 -1.70 3.95
C ALA A 95 7.80 -0.26 3.44
N SER A 96 8.17 0.71 4.29
CA SER A 96 8.22 2.13 3.93
C SER A 96 6.88 2.63 3.40
N MET A 97 6.81 3.18 2.18
CA MET A 97 5.55 3.60 1.57
C MET A 97 4.52 2.45 1.45
N GLY A 98 4.97 1.20 1.40
CA GLY A 98 4.11 0.02 1.43
C GLY A 98 3.27 -0.10 2.69
N THR A 99 3.81 0.33 3.84
CA THR A 99 3.09 0.32 5.13
C THR A 99 1.97 1.36 5.15
N VAL A 100 2.20 2.52 4.55
CA VAL A 100 1.19 3.57 4.44
C VAL A 100 0.03 3.09 3.59
N ILE A 101 0.31 2.45 2.45
CA ILE A 101 -0.73 1.88 1.57
C ILE A 101 -1.48 0.75 2.30
N ALA A 102 -0.76 -0.21 2.89
CA ALA A 102 -1.37 -1.38 3.54
C ALA A 102 -2.25 -0.98 4.73
N SER A 103 -1.79 -0.05 5.59
CA SER A 103 -2.56 0.44 6.74
C SER A 103 -3.77 1.29 6.34
N SER A 104 -3.80 1.84 5.12
CA SER A 104 -4.91 2.66 4.61
C SER A 104 -6.07 1.84 4.03
N GLY A 105 -6.04 0.52 4.12
CA GLY A 105 -7.19 -0.33 3.86
C GLY A 105 -8.38 0.00 4.76
N THR A 106 -9.58 -0.39 4.33
CA THR A 106 -10.80 -0.18 5.11
C THR A 106 -10.66 -0.82 6.50
N LYS A 107 -10.94 -0.06 7.55
CA LYS A 107 -10.80 -0.51 8.94
C LYS A 107 -11.66 -1.75 9.20
N GLY A 108 -11.08 -2.76 9.82
CA GLY A 108 -11.67 -4.09 9.99
C GLY A 108 -11.44 -5.04 8.81
N LYS A 109 -10.76 -4.56 7.73
CA LYS A 109 -10.49 -5.33 6.51
C LYS A 109 -9.02 -5.25 6.08
N ARG A 110 -8.11 -5.09 7.05
CA ARG A 110 -6.66 -5.05 6.84
C ARG A 110 -6.05 -6.34 7.36
N PHE A 111 -5.46 -7.12 6.47
CA PHE A 111 -5.00 -8.48 6.74
C PHE A 111 -3.51 -8.63 6.47
N MET A 112 -2.91 -9.64 7.11
CA MET A 112 -1.51 -10.00 6.89
C MET A 112 -1.33 -11.52 6.98
N LEU A 113 -0.49 -12.09 6.12
CA LEU A 113 -0.12 -13.50 6.21
C LEU A 113 0.89 -13.71 7.35
N PRO A 114 0.92 -14.91 7.99
CA PRO A 114 1.69 -15.15 9.22
C PRO A 114 3.19 -14.91 9.13
N ASN A 115 3.79 -15.12 7.95
CA ASN A 115 5.23 -14.98 7.72
C ASN A 115 5.59 -13.67 6.98
N ALA A 116 4.63 -12.77 6.81
CA ALA A 116 4.91 -11.48 6.20
C ALA A 116 5.56 -10.53 7.23
N GLU A 117 6.30 -9.54 6.73
CA GLU A 117 7.00 -8.54 7.53
C GLU A 117 6.45 -7.15 7.24
N TYR A 118 6.51 -6.29 8.22
CA TYR A 118 6.10 -4.90 8.14
C TYR A 118 7.23 -3.99 8.59
N MET A 119 7.48 -2.84 7.93
CA MET A 119 8.55 -1.95 8.34
C MET A 119 8.17 -0.49 8.16
N ILE A 120 8.19 0.24 9.26
CA ILE A 120 8.03 1.70 9.25
C ILE A 120 9.37 2.39 9.44
N HIS A 121 9.54 3.50 8.76
CA HIS A 121 10.64 4.43 8.94
C HIS A 121 10.29 5.81 8.37
N GLN A 122 11.06 6.84 8.75
CA GLN A 122 10.92 8.17 8.19
C GLN A 122 11.26 8.20 6.69
N PRO A 123 10.66 9.14 5.91
CA PRO A 123 10.98 9.25 4.50
C PRO A 123 12.43 9.67 4.28
N MET A 124 13.03 9.12 3.23
CA MET A 124 14.36 9.50 2.78
C MET A 124 14.25 10.49 1.64
N GLY A 125 15.14 11.47 1.64
CA GLY A 125 15.28 12.45 0.59
C GLY A 125 16.67 13.06 0.61
N GLY A 126 16.98 13.83 -0.41
CA GLY A 126 18.27 14.50 -0.49
C GLY A 126 18.37 15.41 -1.70
N THR A 127 19.39 16.21 -1.73
CA THR A 127 19.77 17.06 -2.86
C THR A 127 21.03 16.51 -3.51
N GLY A 128 21.15 16.65 -4.82
CA GLY A 128 22.37 16.28 -5.55
C GLY A 128 23.60 17.08 -5.10
N GLY A 129 24.80 16.62 -5.49
CA GLY A 129 26.03 17.36 -5.25
C GLY A 129 26.01 18.74 -5.94
N GLY A 130 26.54 19.77 -5.25
CA GLY A 130 26.60 21.13 -5.78
C GLY A 130 25.30 21.96 -5.63
N THR A 131 24.35 21.49 -4.83
CA THR A 131 23.10 22.23 -4.54
C THR A 131 23.39 23.47 -3.70
N GLN A 132 22.73 24.59 -4.01
CA GLN A 132 22.84 25.83 -3.24
C GLN A 132 22.23 25.68 -1.84
N GLN A 133 22.77 26.39 -0.86
CA GLN A 133 22.31 26.30 0.54
C GLN A 133 20.80 26.57 0.69
N THR A 134 20.27 27.57 -0.01
CA THR A 134 18.85 27.91 0.03
C THR A 134 17.97 26.76 -0.50
N ASP A 135 18.39 26.11 -1.59
CA ASP A 135 17.66 24.96 -2.16
C ASP A 135 17.70 23.73 -1.21
N MET A 136 18.84 23.54 -0.52
CA MET A 136 18.94 22.50 0.51
C MET A 136 17.98 22.76 1.68
N ALA A 137 17.83 24.01 2.11
CA ALA A 137 16.89 24.40 3.17
C ALA A 137 15.43 24.14 2.74
N ILE A 138 15.07 24.50 1.51
CA ILE A 138 13.75 24.23 0.93
C ILE A 138 13.47 22.73 0.86
N ALA A 139 14.42 21.94 0.39
CA ALA A 139 14.29 20.49 0.30
C ALA A 139 14.12 19.83 1.69
N ALA A 140 14.89 20.29 2.68
CA ALA A 140 14.77 19.80 4.06
C ALA A 140 13.41 20.13 4.68
N GLU A 141 12.92 21.35 4.49
CA GLU A 141 11.58 21.74 4.95
C GLU A 141 10.47 20.93 4.28
N HIS A 142 10.59 20.69 2.97
CA HIS A 142 9.64 19.85 2.25
C HIS A 142 9.64 18.42 2.75
N LEU A 143 10.83 17.84 2.97
CA LEU A 143 10.96 16.49 3.51
C LEU A 143 10.35 16.37 4.92
N LEU A 144 10.53 17.40 5.76
CA LEU A 144 9.91 17.44 7.09
C LEU A 144 8.39 17.47 7.01
N LYS A 145 7.81 18.27 6.10
CA LYS A 145 6.36 18.29 5.85
C LYS A 145 5.86 16.91 5.40
N THR A 146 6.60 16.26 4.50
CA THR A 146 6.29 14.90 4.03
C THR A 146 6.32 13.90 5.18
N ARG A 147 7.36 13.96 6.02
CA ARG A 147 7.48 13.11 7.21
C ARG A 147 6.25 13.26 8.12
N ASN A 148 5.93 14.49 8.50
CA ASN A 148 4.80 14.76 9.40
C ASN A 148 3.47 14.25 8.83
N ASN A 149 3.26 14.40 7.52
CA ASN A 149 2.05 13.89 6.86
C ASN A 149 1.96 12.35 6.90
N LEU A 150 3.05 11.66 6.57
CA LEU A 150 3.09 10.20 6.57
C LEU A 150 2.91 9.63 7.99
N GLU A 151 3.59 10.22 8.98
CA GLU A 151 3.46 9.82 10.40
C GLU A 151 2.04 10.05 10.91
N GLN A 152 1.37 11.13 10.49
CA GLN A 152 -0.04 11.37 10.84
C GLN A 152 -0.96 10.30 10.24
N ILE A 153 -0.78 9.95 8.96
CA ILE A 153 -1.55 8.86 8.33
C ILE A 153 -1.34 7.54 9.09
N LEU A 154 -0.10 7.21 9.44
CA LEU A 154 0.20 6.00 10.20
C LEU A 154 -0.40 6.02 11.60
N ALA A 155 -0.39 7.17 12.28
CA ALA A 155 -1.01 7.34 13.59
C ALA A 155 -2.54 7.16 13.52
N ASP A 156 -3.19 7.80 12.56
CA ASP A 156 -4.64 7.70 12.35
C ASP A 156 -5.05 6.26 12.01
N ASN A 157 -4.28 5.58 11.18
CA ASN A 157 -4.56 4.22 10.75
C ASN A 157 -4.35 3.19 11.88
N SER A 158 -3.31 3.36 12.70
CA SER A 158 -2.98 2.43 13.79
C SER A 158 -3.72 2.73 15.09
N GLY A 159 -4.17 3.98 15.28
CA GLY A 159 -4.72 4.46 16.55
C GLY A 159 -3.65 4.74 17.60
N GLN A 160 -2.38 4.74 17.25
CA GLN A 160 -1.28 5.08 18.16
C GLN A 160 -1.10 6.60 18.26
N PRO A 161 -0.61 7.10 19.40
CA PRO A 161 -0.21 8.50 19.53
C PRO A 161 0.84 8.88 18.51
N ILE A 162 0.75 10.09 17.93
CA ILE A 162 1.68 10.58 16.91
C ILE A 162 3.13 10.58 17.42
N GLU A 163 3.35 10.89 18.68
CA GLU A 163 4.68 10.91 19.32
C GLU A 163 5.30 9.50 19.34
N LYS A 164 4.48 8.46 19.51
CA LYS A 164 4.94 7.07 19.46
C LYS A 164 5.32 6.68 18.04
N VAL A 165 4.48 7.00 17.05
CA VAL A 165 4.78 6.71 15.63
C VAL A 165 6.04 7.45 15.20
N HIS A 166 6.20 8.72 15.60
CA HIS A 166 7.39 9.52 15.33
C HIS A 166 8.68 8.88 15.89
N ALA A 167 8.63 8.41 17.13
CA ALA A 167 9.77 7.76 17.77
C ALA A 167 10.09 6.40 17.12
N ASP A 168 9.07 5.60 16.84
CA ASP A 168 9.21 4.25 16.29
C ASP A 168 9.64 4.26 14.80
N ALA A 169 9.31 5.33 14.05
CA ALA A 169 9.68 5.51 12.64
C ALA A 169 11.02 6.27 12.46
N GLU A 170 11.73 6.62 13.53
CA GLU A 170 13.02 7.34 13.43
C GLU A 170 14.08 6.52 12.68
N ARG A 171 14.05 5.20 12.80
CA ARG A 171 14.88 4.23 12.09
C ARG A 171 14.03 3.06 11.64
N ASP A 172 14.59 2.19 10.81
CA ASP A 172 13.90 0.98 10.34
C ASP A 172 13.39 0.17 11.53
N ASN A 173 12.08 0.13 11.66
CA ASN A 173 11.37 -0.63 12.70
C ASN A 173 10.60 -1.77 12.04
N TRP A 174 11.19 -2.96 12.10
CA TRP A 174 10.62 -4.18 11.54
C TRP A 174 9.69 -4.85 12.53
N MET A 175 8.55 -5.28 12.04
CA MET A 175 7.49 -5.92 12.81
C MET A 175 7.07 -7.23 12.13
N SER A 176 6.97 -8.29 12.92
CA SER A 176 6.28 -9.53 12.55
C SER A 176 4.76 -9.29 12.40
N ALA A 177 4.03 -10.27 11.88
CA ALA A 177 2.58 -10.18 11.77
C ALA A 177 1.91 -9.93 13.14
N GLN A 178 2.39 -10.57 14.21
CA GLN A 178 1.85 -10.39 15.56
C GLN A 178 2.11 -8.97 16.09
N GLU A 179 3.32 -8.45 15.95
CA GLU A 179 3.68 -7.10 16.36
C GLU A 179 2.92 -6.05 15.54
N THR A 180 2.70 -6.29 14.26
CA THR A 180 1.92 -5.42 13.36
C THR A 180 0.44 -5.35 13.80
N LEU A 181 -0.14 -6.49 14.20
CA LEU A 181 -1.50 -6.56 14.75
C LEU A 181 -1.59 -5.79 16.08
N GLU A 182 -0.66 -6.02 17.00
CA GLU A 182 -0.61 -5.35 18.30
C GLU A 182 -0.40 -3.83 18.17
N TYR A 183 0.34 -3.40 17.14
CA TYR A 183 0.54 -2.00 16.83
C TYR A 183 -0.75 -1.33 16.29
N GLY A 184 -1.62 -2.09 15.63
CA GLY A 184 -2.89 -1.63 15.08
C GLY A 184 -2.86 -1.31 13.58
N PHE A 185 -1.80 -1.68 12.85
CA PHE A 185 -1.70 -1.47 11.41
C PHE A 185 -2.55 -2.44 10.59
N ILE A 186 -2.83 -3.62 11.17
CA ILE A 186 -3.73 -4.62 10.58
C ILE A 186 -4.82 -5.00 11.58
N ASP A 187 -5.88 -5.62 11.09
CA ASP A 187 -7.04 -6.01 11.90
C ASP A 187 -7.04 -7.53 12.20
N GLU A 188 -6.38 -8.33 11.35
CA GLU A 188 -6.34 -9.78 11.52
C GLU A 188 -5.13 -10.42 10.82
N ILE A 189 -4.58 -11.48 11.43
CA ILE A 189 -3.61 -12.37 10.78
C ILE A 189 -4.38 -13.52 10.14
N MET A 190 -4.28 -13.67 8.82
CA MET A 190 -4.94 -14.77 8.09
C MET A 190 -4.26 -16.09 8.41
N ALA A 191 -4.87 -16.88 9.31
CA ALA A 191 -4.38 -18.22 9.63
C ALA A 191 -4.66 -19.20 8.47
N ASN A 192 -3.82 -20.24 8.36
CA ASN A 192 -4.12 -21.38 7.48
C ASN A 192 -5.40 -22.09 7.95
N ASN A 193 -6.29 -22.37 7.00
CA ASN A 193 -7.40 -23.30 7.21
C ASN A 193 -6.90 -24.73 7.24
#